data_3bfeef231a76730aa851ba935dc2e732
#
_entry.id   3bfeef231a76730aa851ba935dc2e732
#
_cell.length_a   1.000
_cell.length_b   1.000
_cell.length_c   1.000
_cell.angle_alpha   90.00
_cell.angle_beta   90.00
_cell.angle_gamma   90.00
#
_symmetry.space_group_name_H-M   'P 1'
#
loop_
_entity.id
_entity.type
_entity.pdbx_description
1 polymer ?
#
loop_
_entity_poly.entity_id
_entity_poly.type
_entity_poly.pdbx_seq_one_letter_code
_entity_poly.pdbx_strand_id
1 'polypeptide(L)'
;MNCDTVAFKAYDKIYELQRDGRCPAKLAGKKLLRIEVSLKREAFVKKLKLNRTDDLHTMLKAGYDAMEDIILDYLHKLFPCTGRHLSFNEAIRCIQASDLKEKQKEKMYFLVRKISNGKNGWNSALDELRKEYSIRDDRTIQALYQAFDSLNLNPIPLRNDSTFGSLPFILDMIQQAIS
;
A
#
# COMPACT_ATOMS: atom_id res chain seq x y z
N MET A 1 3.39 -13.41 -6.50
CA MET A 1 3.54 -13.30 -7.96
C MET A 1 4.77 -12.45 -8.22
N ASN A 2 5.92 -13.07 -8.47
CA ASN A 2 7.08 -12.33 -8.97
C ASN A 2 6.78 -11.98 -10.43
N CYS A 3 6.31 -10.77 -10.66
CA CYS A 3 6.27 -10.25 -12.01
C CYS A 3 7.71 -9.85 -12.34
N ASP A 4 8.41 -10.65 -13.15
CA ASP A 4 9.81 -10.42 -13.55
C ASP A 4 10.07 -9.06 -14.20
N THR A 5 9.03 -8.27 -14.42
CA THR A 5 9.07 -7.00 -15.14
C THR A 5 9.01 -5.77 -14.25
N VAL A 6 8.54 -5.91 -13.00
CA VAL A 6 8.36 -4.78 -12.05
C VAL A 6 8.77 -5.22 -10.65
N ALA A 7 9.56 -4.40 -9.97
CA ALA A 7 9.85 -4.56 -8.55
C ALA A 7 9.50 -3.28 -7.80
N PHE A 8 8.78 -3.42 -6.69
CA PHE A 8 8.50 -2.34 -5.74
C PHE A 8 9.28 -2.60 -4.46
N LYS A 9 9.93 -1.57 -3.93
CA LYS A 9 10.67 -1.63 -2.67
C LYS A 9 10.32 -0.41 -1.82
N ALA A 10 10.08 -0.64 -0.53
CA ALA A 10 9.94 0.41 0.47
C ALA A 10 10.76 0.02 1.70
N TYR A 11 11.68 0.87 2.12
CA TYR A 11 12.61 0.55 3.21
C TYR A 11 13.18 1.81 3.87
N ASP A 12 13.68 1.65 5.11
CA ASP A 12 14.41 2.71 5.79
C ASP A 12 15.83 2.85 5.19
N LYS A 13 16.03 3.93 4.46
CA LYS A 13 17.32 4.22 3.78
C LYS A 13 18.46 4.48 4.77
N ILE A 14 18.16 5.05 5.93
CA ILE A 14 19.19 5.29 6.95
C ILE A 14 19.66 3.98 7.56
N TYR A 15 18.73 3.08 7.87
CA TYR A 15 19.06 1.74 8.35
C TYR A 15 19.94 0.98 7.33
N GLU A 16 19.60 1.03 6.05
CA GLU A 16 20.42 0.43 4.99
C GLU A 16 21.84 1.01 4.97
N LEU A 17 21.96 2.35 4.99
CA LEU A 17 23.26 3.03 4.99
C LEU A 17 24.10 2.72 6.24
N GLN A 18 23.46 2.59 7.40
CA GLN A 18 24.14 2.19 8.65
C GLN A 18 24.66 0.76 8.57
N ARG A 19 23.81 -0.17 8.12
CA ARG A 19 24.19 -1.58 7.94
C ARG A 19 25.39 -1.72 6.99
N ASP A 20 25.42 -0.91 5.94
CA ASP A 20 26.48 -0.94 4.93
C ASP A 20 27.72 -0.09 5.31
N GLY A 21 27.73 0.52 6.52
CA GLY A 21 28.85 1.37 6.98
C GLY A 21 29.02 2.68 6.21
N ARG A 22 28.01 3.13 5.50
CA ARG A 22 28.02 4.31 4.60
C ARG A 22 27.18 5.48 5.09
N CYS A 23 26.64 5.41 6.31
CA CYS A 23 25.75 6.45 6.81
C CYS A 23 26.56 7.72 7.19
N PRO A 24 26.27 8.87 6.56
CA PRO A 24 26.89 10.13 6.97
C PRO A 24 26.48 10.49 8.40
N ALA A 25 27.42 11.01 9.20
CA ALA A 25 27.19 11.36 10.61
C ALA A 25 25.95 12.29 10.81
N LYS A 26 25.73 13.25 9.88
CA LYS A 26 24.60 14.17 9.90
C LYS A 26 23.22 13.49 9.73
N LEU A 27 23.18 12.25 9.26
CA LEU A 27 21.97 11.47 9.06
C LEU A 27 21.78 10.39 10.14
N ALA A 28 22.76 10.19 11.01
CA ALA A 28 22.67 9.22 12.10
C ALA A 28 21.45 9.54 12.99
N GLY A 29 20.66 8.52 13.31
CA GLY A 29 19.46 8.64 14.13
C GLY A 29 18.21 9.22 13.41
N LYS A 30 18.33 9.65 12.16
CA LYS A 30 17.17 10.01 11.34
C LYS A 30 16.50 8.76 10.80
N LYS A 31 15.23 8.91 10.36
CA LYS A 31 14.48 7.89 9.62
C LYS A 31 14.14 8.47 8.25
N LEU A 32 14.42 7.72 7.20
CA LEU A 32 14.13 8.11 5.83
C LEU A 32 13.51 6.96 5.07
N LEU A 33 12.19 7.03 4.87
CA LEU A 33 11.51 6.08 4.01
C LEU A 33 11.93 6.32 2.56
N ARG A 34 12.47 5.28 1.91
CA ARG A 34 12.71 5.28 0.48
C ARG A 34 11.77 4.33 -0.22
N ILE A 35 11.13 4.83 -1.27
CA ILE A 35 10.23 4.08 -2.14
C ILE A 35 10.85 4.03 -3.53
N GLU A 36 10.95 2.84 -4.08
CA GLU A 36 11.51 2.59 -5.40
C GLU A 36 10.57 1.72 -6.22
N VAL A 37 10.35 2.11 -7.47
CA VAL A 37 9.72 1.28 -8.49
C VAL A 37 10.74 1.00 -9.58
N SER A 38 11.11 -0.25 -9.74
CA SER A 38 12.03 -0.69 -10.79
C SER A 38 11.23 -1.32 -11.92
N LEU A 39 11.36 -0.80 -13.12
CA LEU A 39 10.70 -1.30 -14.32
C LEU A 39 11.75 -1.85 -15.29
N LYS A 40 11.58 -3.07 -15.79
CA LYS A 40 12.35 -3.52 -16.95
C LYS A 40 11.96 -2.69 -18.17
N ARG A 41 12.87 -2.57 -19.15
CA ARG A 41 12.69 -1.74 -20.34
C ARG A 41 11.34 -1.94 -21.04
N GLU A 42 10.91 -3.17 -21.21
CA GLU A 42 9.63 -3.46 -21.88
C GLU A 42 8.41 -2.95 -21.11
N ALA A 43 8.41 -3.12 -19.77
CA ALA A 43 7.36 -2.60 -18.90
C ALA A 43 7.35 -1.07 -18.89
N PHE A 44 8.53 -0.45 -18.89
CA PHE A 44 8.72 1.00 -18.93
C PHE A 44 8.18 1.58 -20.24
N VAL A 45 8.62 1.05 -21.39
CA VAL A 45 8.17 1.48 -22.72
C VAL A 45 6.65 1.35 -22.86
N LYS A 46 6.09 0.20 -22.44
CA LYS A 46 4.64 -0.04 -22.45
C LYS A 46 3.88 0.93 -21.55
N LYS A 47 4.39 1.17 -20.33
CA LYS A 47 3.75 2.06 -19.34
C LYS A 47 3.67 3.49 -19.84
N LEU A 48 4.73 3.99 -20.47
CA LEU A 48 4.85 5.36 -20.95
C LEU A 48 4.44 5.53 -22.43
N LYS A 49 3.97 4.44 -23.07
CA LYS A 49 3.56 4.44 -24.50
C LYS A 49 4.67 4.94 -25.43
N LEU A 50 5.93 4.63 -25.10
CA LEU A 50 7.11 4.97 -25.90
C LEU A 50 7.32 3.97 -27.03
N ASN A 51 8.16 4.33 -28.01
CA ASN A 51 8.63 3.40 -29.02
C ASN A 51 9.87 2.65 -28.51
N ARG A 52 10.02 1.38 -28.92
CA ARG A 52 11.22 0.58 -28.55
C ARG A 52 12.52 1.15 -29.14
N THR A 53 12.41 1.96 -30.16
CA THR A 53 13.51 2.60 -30.88
C THR A 53 13.85 3.99 -30.36
N ASP A 54 13.09 4.54 -29.40
CA ASP A 54 13.38 5.83 -28.80
C ASP A 54 14.76 5.82 -28.15
N ASP A 55 15.47 6.94 -28.28
CA ASP A 55 16.79 7.11 -27.70
C ASP A 55 16.74 7.21 -26.18
N LEU A 56 17.90 7.03 -25.54
CA LEU A 56 18.02 7.03 -24.09
C LEU A 56 17.58 8.36 -23.46
N HIS A 57 17.87 9.49 -24.11
CA HIS A 57 17.52 10.81 -23.59
C HIS A 57 15.99 10.99 -23.53
N THR A 58 15.30 10.64 -24.61
CA THR A 58 13.84 10.64 -24.68
C THR A 58 13.23 9.73 -23.61
N MET A 59 13.78 8.52 -23.42
CA MET A 59 13.32 7.60 -22.39
C MET A 59 13.52 8.15 -20.97
N LEU A 60 14.70 8.72 -20.67
CA LEU A 60 14.98 9.29 -19.36
C LEU A 60 14.10 10.49 -19.03
N LYS A 61 13.87 11.37 -20.02
CA LYS A 61 12.98 12.52 -19.86
C LYS A 61 11.55 12.06 -19.58
N ALA A 62 11.00 11.16 -20.39
CA ALA A 62 9.66 10.63 -20.17
C ALA A 62 9.51 9.93 -18.81
N GLY A 63 10.54 9.21 -18.36
CA GLY A 63 10.57 8.59 -17.04
C GLY A 63 10.59 9.59 -15.90
N TYR A 64 11.36 10.66 -16.04
CA TYR A 64 11.42 11.74 -15.07
C TYR A 64 10.07 12.47 -14.97
N ASP A 65 9.49 12.85 -16.12
CA ASP A 65 8.21 13.56 -16.17
C ASP A 65 7.03 12.74 -15.62
N ALA A 66 7.09 11.40 -15.71
CA ALA A 66 6.04 10.50 -15.25
C ALA A 66 6.37 9.79 -13.90
N MET A 67 7.46 10.15 -13.24
CA MET A 67 7.95 9.43 -12.05
C MET A 67 6.93 9.39 -10.92
N GLU A 68 6.30 10.51 -10.62
CA GLU A 68 5.29 10.63 -9.58
C GLU A 68 4.08 9.73 -9.88
N ASP A 69 3.51 9.84 -11.08
CA ASP A 69 2.37 9.04 -11.52
C ASP A 69 2.67 7.53 -11.48
N ILE A 70 3.89 7.14 -11.85
CA ILE A 70 4.31 5.73 -11.78
C ILE A 70 4.32 5.24 -10.33
N ILE A 71 4.93 6.01 -9.42
CA ILE A 71 5.00 5.63 -8.00
C ILE A 71 3.59 5.55 -7.39
N LEU A 72 2.75 6.55 -7.64
CA LEU A 72 1.39 6.61 -7.15
C LEU A 72 0.54 5.44 -7.67
N ASP A 73 0.62 5.11 -8.97
CA ASP A 73 -0.11 3.99 -9.56
C ASP A 73 0.27 2.64 -8.91
N TYR A 74 1.55 2.41 -8.62
CA TYR A 74 1.97 1.19 -7.94
C TYR A 74 1.61 1.18 -6.45
N LEU A 75 1.63 2.32 -5.77
CA LEU A 75 1.16 2.43 -4.40
C LEU A 75 -0.34 2.15 -4.29
N HIS A 76 -1.17 2.68 -5.19
CA HIS A 76 -2.59 2.37 -5.24
C HIS A 76 -2.88 0.88 -5.50
N LYS A 77 -2.05 0.21 -6.30
CA LYS A 77 -2.18 -1.24 -6.51
C LYS A 77 -1.81 -2.07 -5.28
N LEU A 78 -0.87 -1.57 -4.48
CA LEU A 78 -0.43 -2.25 -3.25
C LEU A 78 -1.36 -1.97 -2.06
N PHE A 79 -1.94 -0.77 -2.03
CA PHE A 79 -2.82 -0.30 -0.98
C PHE A 79 -4.19 0.05 -1.58
N PRO A 80 -5.07 -0.93 -1.77
CA PRO A 80 -6.35 -0.73 -2.46
C PRO A 80 -7.35 0.12 -1.70
N CYS A 81 -7.12 0.37 -0.41
CA CYS A 81 -7.95 1.23 0.44
C CYS A 81 -7.17 2.46 0.89
N THR A 82 -7.81 3.63 0.80
CA THR A 82 -7.20 4.95 1.04
C THR A 82 -7.42 5.49 2.45
N GLY A 83 -8.16 4.78 3.29
CA GLY A 83 -8.50 5.21 4.63
C GLY A 83 -7.33 5.19 5.62
N ARG A 84 -7.55 5.80 6.79
CA ARG A 84 -6.59 5.87 7.88
C ARG A 84 -6.35 4.50 8.51
N HIS A 85 -5.12 4.27 8.95
CA HIS A 85 -4.77 3.12 9.79
C HIS A 85 -5.15 3.43 11.24
N LEU A 86 -6.14 2.74 11.77
CA LEU A 86 -6.55 2.81 13.18
C LEU A 86 -5.99 1.62 13.96
N SER A 87 -5.98 1.68 15.30
CA SER A 87 -5.74 0.51 16.11
C SER A 87 -6.82 -0.56 15.84
N PHE A 88 -6.50 -1.83 16.11
CA PHE A 88 -7.47 -2.92 15.89
C PHE A 88 -8.82 -2.63 16.59
N ASN A 89 -8.77 -2.23 17.86
CA ASN A 89 -9.99 -1.99 18.64
C ASN A 89 -10.82 -0.82 18.09
N GLU A 90 -10.15 0.26 17.65
CA GLU A 90 -10.83 1.42 17.05
C GLU A 90 -11.40 1.08 15.68
N ALA A 91 -10.68 0.31 14.86
CA ALA A 91 -11.18 -0.16 13.57
C ALA A 91 -12.46 -0.98 13.73
N ILE A 92 -12.48 -1.90 14.73
CA ILE A 92 -13.68 -2.70 15.03
C ILE A 92 -14.84 -1.82 15.50
N ARG A 93 -14.60 -0.86 16.39
CA ARG A 93 -15.64 0.09 16.84
C ARG A 93 -16.20 0.90 15.66
N CYS A 94 -15.34 1.37 14.77
CA CYS A 94 -15.74 2.10 13.58
C CYS A 94 -16.65 1.27 12.67
N ILE A 95 -16.29 0.00 12.42
CA ILE A 95 -17.11 -0.92 11.62
C ILE A 95 -18.45 -1.20 12.31
N GLN A 96 -18.47 -1.46 13.61
CA GLN A 96 -19.68 -1.77 14.37
C GLN A 96 -20.65 -0.57 14.41
N ALA A 97 -20.14 0.65 14.59
CA ALA A 97 -20.94 1.86 14.67
C ALA A 97 -21.48 2.34 13.29
N SER A 98 -21.04 1.75 12.19
CA SER A 98 -21.45 2.17 10.84
C SER A 98 -22.86 1.69 10.48
N ASP A 99 -23.47 2.35 9.49
CA ASP A 99 -24.79 1.97 8.92
C ASP A 99 -24.70 0.87 7.84
N LEU A 100 -23.55 0.19 7.74
CA LEU A 100 -23.33 -0.89 6.78
C LEU A 100 -24.17 -2.13 7.14
N LYS A 101 -24.49 -2.94 6.11
CA LYS A 101 -25.20 -4.20 6.31
C LYS A 101 -24.40 -5.18 7.16
N GLU A 102 -25.03 -5.91 8.06
CA GLU A 102 -24.34 -6.85 8.97
C GLU A 102 -23.41 -7.83 8.24
N LYS A 103 -23.87 -8.44 7.14
CA LYS A 103 -23.02 -9.33 6.32
C LYS A 103 -21.76 -8.65 5.77
N GLN A 104 -21.79 -7.34 5.60
CA GLN A 104 -20.64 -6.57 5.14
C GLN A 104 -19.69 -6.28 6.30
N LYS A 105 -20.24 -5.89 7.46
CA LYS A 105 -19.47 -5.71 8.71
C LYS A 105 -18.74 -6.99 9.10
N GLU A 106 -19.40 -8.15 9.03
CA GLU A 106 -18.79 -9.45 9.32
C GLU A 106 -17.56 -9.72 8.45
N LYS A 107 -17.65 -9.47 7.15
CA LYS A 107 -16.51 -9.65 6.24
C LYS A 107 -15.39 -8.66 6.50
N MET A 108 -15.71 -7.40 6.79
CA MET A 108 -14.73 -6.38 7.16
C MET A 108 -14.03 -6.76 8.46
N TYR A 109 -14.79 -7.17 9.48
CA TYR A 109 -14.24 -7.67 10.75
C TYR A 109 -13.30 -8.85 10.54
N PHE A 110 -13.72 -9.81 9.71
CA PHE A 110 -12.88 -10.97 9.38
C PHE A 110 -11.53 -10.55 8.81
N LEU A 111 -11.51 -9.63 7.82
CA LEU A 111 -10.28 -9.14 7.20
C LEU A 111 -9.38 -8.44 8.22
N VAL A 112 -9.91 -7.46 8.96
CA VAL A 112 -9.15 -6.70 9.95
C VAL A 112 -8.54 -7.64 11.00
N ARG A 113 -9.30 -8.64 11.48
CA ARG A 113 -8.85 -9.64 12.44
C ARG A 113 -7.73 -10.53 11.88
N LYS A 114 -7.89 -11.00 10.64
CA LYS A 114 -6.89 -11.87 10.00
C LYS A 114 -5.56 -11.16 9.79
N ILE A 115 -5.60 -9.91 9.37
CA ILE A 115 -4.40 -9.09 9.16
C ILE A 115 -3.75 -8.73 10.50
N SER A 116 -4.53 -8.34 11.50
CA SER A 116 -4.05 -7.96 12.84
C SER A 116 -3.29 -9.09 13.55
N ASN A 117 -3.64 -10.34 13.29
CA ASN A 117 -2.96 -11.50 13.90
C ASN A 117 -1.52 -11.71 13.37
N GLY A 118 -1.05 -10.87 12.43
CA GLY A 118 0.36 -10.77 12.03
C GLY A 118 0.92 -11.96 11.23
N LYS A 119 0.11 -13.01 10.99
CA LYS A 119 0.53 -14.20 10.24
C LYS A 119 0.21 -14.11 8.76
N ASN A 120 -0.73 -13.25 8.38
CA ASN A 120 -1.26 -13.16 7.03
C ASN A 120 -1.03 -11.77 6.45
N GLY A 121 -0.41 -11.70 5.29
CA GLY A 121 -0.45 -10.49 4.45
C GLY A 121 -1.86 -10.29 3.86
N TRP A 122 -2.08 -9.11 3.28
CA TRP A 122 -3.36 -8.72 2.67
C TRP A 122 -3.94 -9.77 1.71
N ASN A 123 -3.13 -10.24 0.76
CA ASN A 123 -3.59 -11.23 -0.23
C ASN A 123 -4.00 -12.55 0.41
N SER A 124 -3.24 -13.04 1.40
CA SER A 124 -3.57 -14.26 2.13
C SER A 124 -4.87 -14.12 2.92
N ALA A 125 -5.12 -12.96 3.55
CA ALA A 125 -6.37 -12.68 4.26
C ALA A 125 -7.56 -12.63 3.30
N LEU A 126 -7.40 -12.07 2.09
CA LEU A 126 -8.42 -12.08 1.03
C LEU A 126 -8.73 -13.51 0.54
N ASP A 127 -7.70 -14.34 0.34
CA ASP A 127 -7.89 -15.72 -0.09
C ASP A 127 -8.64 -16.53 0.98
N GLU A 128 -8.35 -16.31 2.26
CA GLU A 128 -9.09 -16.91 3.37
C GLU A 128 -10.54 -16.40 3.42
N LEU A 129 -10.76 -15.09 3.23
CA LEU A 129 -12.10 -14.51 3.14
C LEU A 129 -12.91 -15.14 2.01
N ARG A 130 -12.30 -15.28 0.82
CA ARG A 130 -12.95 -15.91 -0.33
C ARG A 130 -13.40 -17.34 -0.03
N LYS A 131 -12.58 -18.12 0.65
CA LYS A 131 -12.88 -19.49 1.07
C LYS A 131 -14.01 -19.52 2.10
N GLU A 132 -13.87 -18.73 3.17
CA GLU A 132 -14.82 -18.70 4.29
C GLU A 132 -16.24 -18.32 3.85
N TYR A 133 -16.36 -17.29 3.01
CA TYR A 133 -17.65 -16.76 2.56
C TYR A 133 -18.03 -17.22 1.14
N SER A 134 -17.33 -18.19 0.56
CA SER A 134 -17.56 -18.73 -0.80
C SER A 134 -17.67 -17.63 -1.87
N ILE A 135 -16.83 -16.58 -1.78
CA ILE A 135 -16.83 -15.44 -2.70
C ILE A 135 -16.14 -15.85 -3.99
N ARG A 136 -16.88 -15.88 -5.10
CA ARG A 136 -16.38 -16.26 -6.42
C ARG A 136 -16.13 -15.06 -7.34
N ASP A 137 -16.76 -13.92 -7.07
CA ASP A 137 -16.67 -12.73 -7.91
C ASP A 137 -15.85 -11.61 -7.26
N ASP A 138 -15.21 -10.80 -8.10
CA ASP A 138 -14.44 -9.65 -7.66
C ASP A 138 -15.31 -8.45 -7.24
N ARG A 139 -16.60 -8.42 -7.63
CA ARG A 139 -17.51 -7.32 -7.28
C ARG A 139 -17.71 -7.25 -5.77
N THR A 140 -17.82 -8.42 -5.11
CA THR A 140 -17.93 -8.48 -3.65
C THR A 140 -16.68 -7.91 -2.97
N ILE A 141 -15.50 -8.18 -3.50
CA ILE A 141 -14.24 -7.63 -2.97
C ILE A 141 -14.17 -6.12 -3.21
N GLN A 142 -14.56 -5.64 -4.39
CA GLN A 142 -14.62 -4.21 -4.68
C GLN A 142 -15.62 -3.48 -3.76
N ALA A 143 -16.79 -4.09 -3.50
CA ALA A 143 -17.76 -3.54 -2.56
C ALA A 143 -17.20 -3.46 -1.11
N LEU A 144 -16.32 -4.39 -0.72
CA LEU A 144 -15.61 -4.31 0.58
C LEU A 144 -14.59 -3.16 0.60
N TYR A 145 -13.84 -2.95 -0.48
CA TYR A 145 -12.92 -1.81 -0.57
C TYR A 145 -13.69 -0.48 -0.45
N GLN A 146 -14.79 -0.35 -1.21
CA GLN A 146 -15.65 0.84 -1.12
C GLN A 146 -16.23 1.04 0.30
N ALA A 147 -16.55 -0.05 1.01
CA ALA A 147 -17.02 0.04 2.39
C ALA A 147 -15.91 0.53 3.34
N PHE A 148 -14.69 0.04 3.20
CA PHE A 148 -13.55 0.56 3.96
C PHE A 148 -13.29 2.03 3.66
N ASP A 149 -13.30 2.43 2.39
CA ASP A 149 -13.10 3.82 1.97
C ASP A 149 -14.22 4.74 2.47
N SER A 150 -15.50 4.29 2.46
CA SER A 150 -16.62 5.06 2.98
C SER A 150 -16.52 5.36 4.48
N LEU A 151 -15.83 4.51 5.24
CA LEU A 151 -15.54 4.70 6.65
C LEU A 151 -14.20 5.43 6.88
N ASN A 152 -13.50 5.83 5.82
CA ASN A 152 -12.14 6.34 5.89
C ASN A 152 -11.22 5.43 6.73
N LEU A 153 -11.34 4.12 6.52
CA LEU A 153 -10.66 3.08 7.29
C LEU A 153 -9.78 2.21 6.39
N ASN A 154 -8.51 2.06 6.76
CA ASN A 154 -7.65 1.07 6.13
C ASN A 154 -7.83 -0.30 6.81
N PRO A 155 -7.99 -1.39 6.04
CA PRO A 155 -8.15 -2.73 6.62
C PRO A 155 -6.90 -3.28 7.32
N ILE A 156 -5.75 -2.61 7.16
CA ILE A 156 -4.50 -2.95 7.85
C ILE A 156 -4.44 -2.14 9.15
N PRO A 157 -4.77 -2.75 10.32
CA PRO A 157 -4.80 -2.00 11.56
C PRO A 157 -3.38 -1.79 12.12
N LEU A 158 -3.24 -0.75 12.92
CA LEU A 158 -2.09 -0.57 13.79
C LEU A 158 -2.15 -1.58 14.93
N ARG A 159 -0.99 -1.92 15.48
CA ARG A 159 -0.93 -2.70 16.72
C ARG A 159 -1.58 -1.90 17.86
N ASN A 160 -2.27 -2.59 18.77
CA ASN A 160 -2.93 -1.92 19.91
C ASN A 160 -1.96 -1.23 20.88
N ASP A 161 -0.69 -1.68 20.90
CA ASP A 161 0.40 -1.07 21.66
C ASP A 161 1.13 0.05 20.89
N SER A 162 0.63 0.45 19.73
CA SER A 162 1.18 1.58 18.97
C SER A 162 1.04 2.88 19.77
N THR A 163 2.11 3.67 19.79
CA THR A 163 2.08 5.03 20.36
C THR A 163 1.23 6.00 19.53
N PHE A 164 0.86 5.60 18.33
CA PHE A 164 -0.01 6.37 17.42
C PHE A 164 -1.43 5.84 17.51
N GLY A 165 -2.40 6.70 17.82
CA GLY A 165 -3.82 6.35 17.80
C GLY A 165 -4.33 6.10 16.38
N SER A 166 -3.80 6.85 15.40
CA SER A 166 -4.05 6.65 13.97
C SER A 166 -2.87 7.11 13.14
N LEU A 167 -2.72 6.53 11.95
CA LEU A 167 -1.82 7.04 10.93
C LEU A 167 -2.62 7.38 9.67
N PRO A 168 -2.32 8.52 9.01
CA PRO A 168 -2.92 8.84 7.71
C PRO A 168 -2.51 7.78 6.67
N PHE A 169 -3.22 7.77 5.57
CA PHE A 169 -2.85 6.91 4.44
C PHE A 169 -1.46 7.29 3.92
N ILE A 170 -0.68 6.29 3.53
CA ILE A 170 0.72 6.50 3.13
C ILE A 170 0.87 7.48 1.95
N LEU A 171 -0.10 7.53 1.04
CA LEU A 171 -0.07 8.48 -0.08
C LEU A 171 -0.25 9.92 0.40
N ASP A 172 -1.14 10.16 1.37
CA ASP A 172 -1.34 11.50 1.94
C ASP A 172 -0.06 11.99 2.62
N MET A 173 0.65 11.07 3.31
CA MET A 173 1.95 11.38 3.91
C MET A 173 3.02 11.71 2.86
N ILE A 174 3.03 11.00 1.74
CA ILE A 174 3.98 11.23 0.65
C ILE A 174 3.66 12.56 -0.06
N GLN A 175 2.41 12.83 -0.37
CA GLN A 175 1.99 14.09 -0.99
C GLN A 175 2.32 15.30 -0.11
N GLN A 176 2.10 15.22 1.21
CA GLN A 176 2.49 16.26 2.15
C GLN A 176 4.01 16.47 2.25
N ALA A 177 4.81 15.45 1.98
CA ALA A 177 6.26 15.53 2.03
C ALA A 177 6.88 16.09 0.73
N ILE A 178 6.14 16.08 -0.38
CA ILE A 178 6.58 16.56 -1.70
C ILE A 178 6.11 18.00 -1.95
N SER A 179 5.00 18.41 -1.34
CA SER A 179 4.46 19.78 -1.39
C SER A 179 5.26 20.75 -0.50
#